data_368f701d8b001263eaf5515742f21638
#
_entry.id   368f701d8b001263eaf5515742f21638
#
_cell.length_a   1.000
_cell.length_b   1.000
_cell.length_c   1.000
_cell.angle_alpha   90.00
_cell.angle_beta   90.00
_cell.angle_gamma   90.00
#
_symmetry.space_group_name_H-M   'P 1'
#
loop_
_entity.id
_entity.type
_entity.pdbx_description
1 polymer ?
#
loop_
_entity_poly.entity_id
_entity_poly.type
_entity_poly.pdbx_seq_one_letter_code
_entity_poly.pdbx_strand_id
1 'polypeptide(L)'
;SIPVKVSDDAERSEQNPSLFLTPEGEIWLMYTAQISRAARPDSKFNLQYTAEIRRKISKDNGETWGKTEVMFSREGSFCRQKIQILSNGRWVFGNWICFNDDTHNGSDITIVQISDDNGISWRSVEIPGSRGRVHANIIETEPGRLLALFRSRSADNIYISHSDDWGESWSVPVRTELPNNNSSISAI
;
A
#
# COMPACT_ATOMS: atom_id res chain seq x y z
N SER A 1 23.64 14.83 -6.80
CA SER A 1 23.59 13.75 -7.79
C SER A 1 22.48 14.00 -8.81
N ILE A 2 22.66 13.53 -10.04
CA ILE A 2 21.64 13.60 -11.09
C ILE A 2 20.61 12.50 -10.80
N PRO A 3 19.28 12.80 -10.81
CA PRO A 3 18.27 11.77 -10.65
C PRO A 3 18.37 10.68 -11.74
N VAL A 4 18.25 9.43 -11.33
CA VAL A 4 18.26 8.27 -12.23
C VAL A 4 16.86 7.66 -12.29
N LYS A 5 16.40 7.34 -13.51
CA LYS A 5 15.14 6.64 -13.72
C LYS A 5 15.31 5.18 -13.31
N VAL A 6 14.48 4.71 -12.38
CA VAL A 6 14.57 3.36 -11.81
C VAL A 6 13.54 2.41 -12.40
N SER A 7 12.38 2.91 -12.84
CA SER A 7 11.32 2.10 -13.46
C SER A 7 11.06 2.57 -14.88
N ASP A 8 10.61 1.68 -15.76
CA ASP A 8 10.42 1.98 -17.18
C ASP A 8 9.39 1.06 -17.83
N ASP A 9 8.11 1.36 -17.60
CA ASP A 9 7.01 0.70 -18.28
C ASP A 9 6.21 1.75 -19.07
N ALA A 10 6.28 1.71 -20.40
CA ALA A 10 5.66 2.69 -21.27
C ALA A 10 4.13 2.62 -21.28
N GLU A 11 3.55 1.49 -20.88
CA GLU A 11 2.11 1.28 -20.88
C GLU A 11 1.46 1.58 -19.52
N ARG A 12 2.27 1.69 -18.46
CA ARG A 12 1.77 1.88 -17.10
C ARG A 12 2.17 3.23 -16.51
N SER A 13 1.25 3.77 -15.74
CA SER A 13 1.51 4.89 -14.83
C SER A 13 1.99 4.33 -13.52
N GLU A 14 3.24 4.64 -13.18
CA GLU A 14 3.91 4.17 -11.96
C GLU A 14 3.86 5.27 -10.90
N GLN A 15 3.38 4.94 -9.70
CA GLN A 15 3.13 5.92 -8.65
C GLN A 15 3.26 5.34 -7.24
N ASN A 16 3.22 6.20 -6.25
CA ASN A 16 3.29 5.85 -4.83
C ASN A 16 4.54 5.03 -4.46
N PRO A 17 5.75 5.48 -4.84
CA PRO A 17 6.96 4.77 -4.46
C PRO A 17 7.12 4.75 -2.93
N SER A 18 7.60 3.62 -2.41
CA SER A 18 7.95 3.44 -1.01
C SER A 18 9.22 2.61 -0.93
N LEU A 19 10.14 3.04 -0.07
CA LEU A 19 11.38 2.31 0.20
C LEU A 19 11.26 1.54 1.50
N PHE A 20 11.80 0.33 1.50
CA PHE A 20 11.89 -0.52 2.68
C PHE A 20 13.28 -1.14 2.73
N LEU A 21 13.98 -0.96 3.85
CA LEU A 21 15.26 -1.61 4.14
C LEU A 21 14.97 -2.90 4.90
N THR A 22 15.34 -4.03 4.31
CA THR A 22 15.19 -5.33 4.97
C THR A 22 16.24 -5.53 6.06
N PRO A 23 16.01 -6.42 7.03
CA PRO A 23 17.02 -6.77 8.04
C PRO A 23 18.33 -7.30 7.45
N GLU A 24 18.28 -7.90 6.27
CA GLU A 24 19.43 -8.42 5.53
C GLU A 24 20.20 -7.32 4.77
N GLY A 25 19.73 -6.06 4.79
CA GLY A 25 20.37 -4.91 4.16
C GLY A 25 20.00 -4.68 2.69
N GLU A 26 19.00 -5.38 2.17
CA GLU A 26 18.45 -5.10 0.85
C GLU A 26 17.50 -3.89 0.89
N ILE A 27 17.54 -3.04 -0.13
CA ILE A 27 16.56 -1.97 -0.31
C ILE A 27 15.50 -2.45 -1.31
N TRP A 28 14.24 -2.50 -0.87
CA TRP A 28 13.10 -2.74 -1.74
C TRP A 28 12.44 -1.42 -2.12
N LEU A 29 12.36 -1.15 -3.42
CA LEU A 29 11.52 -0.09 -3.96
C LEU A 29 10.19 -0.71 -4.38
N MET A 30 9.13 -0.42 -3.65
CA MET A 30 7.78 -0.85 -3.96
C MET A 30 6.99 0.30 -4.59
N TYR A 31 6.14 0.00 -5.54
CA TYR A 31 5.32 1.02 -6.21
C TYR A 31 4.09 0.38 -6.86
N THR A 32 3.09 1.21 -7.11
CA THR A 32 1.89 0.84 -7.85
C THR A 32 2.08 1.10 -9.33
N ALA A 33 1.69 0.15 -10.18
CA ALA A 33 1.72 0.27 -11.65
C ALA A 33 0.35 -0.06 -12.23
N GLN A 34 -0.30 0.90 -12.89
CA GLN A 34 -1.63 0.77 -13.49
C GLN A 34 -1.60 1.13 -14.97
N ILE A 35 -2.49 0.58 -15.79
CA ILE A 35 -2.56 0.94 -17.21
C ILE A 35 -2.80 2.45 -17.33
N SER A 36 -1.91 3.13 -18.05
CA SER A 36 -1.95 4.56 -18.21
C SER A 36 -2.99 4.98 -19.26
N ARG A 37 -3.52 6.20 -19.11
CA ARG A 37 -4.35 6.79 -20.15
C ARG A 37 -3.60 6.99 -21.47
N ALA A 38 -2.28 7.07 -21.46
CA ALA A 38 -1.47 7.16 -22.68
C ALA A 38 -1.54 5.87 -23.50
N ALA A 39 -1.65 4.70 -22.82
CA ALA A 39 -1.89 3.41 -23.47
C ALA A 39 -3.39 3.18 -23.84
N ARG A 40 -4.29 4.04 -23.36
CA ARG A 40 -5.74 4.00 -23.59
C ARG A 40 -6.27 5.40 -23.86
N PRO A 41 -6.09 5.96 -25.07
CA PRO A 41 -6.42 7.35 -25.39
C PRO A 41 -7.91 7.71 -25.25
N ASP A 42 -8.79 6.74 -25.27
CA ASP A 42 -10.24 6.85 -25.04
C ASP A 42 -10.61 7.04 -23.56
N SER A 43 -9.67 6.80 -22.64
CA SER A 43 -9.89 6.99 -21.21
C SER A 43 -9.47 8.37 -20.73
N LYS A 44 -10.32 9.01 -19.91
CA LYS A 44 -9.98 10.30 -19.25
C LYS A 44 -8.93 10.14 -18.16
N PHE A 45 -8.85 8.99 -17.53
CA PHE A 45 -8.02 8.70 -16.37
C PHE A 45 -7.21 7.42 -16.57
N ASN A 46 -6.17 7.25 -15.76
CA ASN A 46 -5.50 5.96 -15.63
C ASN A 46 -6.49 4.93 -15.07
N LEU A 47 -6.34 3.68 -15.51
CA LEU A 47 -7.28 2.61 -15.15
C LEU A 47 -6.89 2.00 -13.79
N GLN A 48 -7.36 2.60 -12.70
CA GLN A 48 -6.97 2.20 -11.33
C GLN A 48 -7.26 0.73 -11.02
N TYR A 49 -8.37 0.19 -11.50
CA TYR A 49 -8.71 -1.22 -11.29
C TYR A 49 -7.75 -2.22 -11.93
N THR A 50 -6.85 -1.77 -12.83
CA THR A 50 -5.79 -2.59 -13.43
C THR A 50 -4.47 -2.54 -12.66
N ALA A 51 -4.44 -1.85 -11.54
CA ALA A 51 -3.22 -1.66 -10.77
C ALA A 51 -2.71 -2.97 -10.17
N GLU A 52 -1.41 -3.09 -10.13
CA GLU A 52 -0.66 -4.13 -9.42
C GLU A 52 0.47 -3.48 -8.62
N ILE A 53 0.93 -4.14 -7.58
CA ILE A 53 2.08 -3.68 -6.81
C ILE A 53 3.33 -4.38 -7.32
N ARG A 54 4.32 -3.59 -7.70
CA ARG A 54 5.63 -4.05 -8.17
C ARG A 54 6.71 -3.71 -7.17
N ARG A 55 7.81 -4.45 -7.25
CA ARG A 55 9.04 -4.12 -6.53
C ARG A 55 10.27 -4.24 -7.42
N LYS A 56 11.32 -3.53 -7.02
CA LYS A 56 12.71 -3.73 -7.45
C LYS A 56 13.57 -3.82 -6.20
N ILE A 57 14.63 -4.62 -6.27
CA ILE A 57 15.53 -4.84 -5.14
C ILE A 57 16.91 -4.31 -5.50
N SER A 58 17.49 -3.55 -4.59
CA SER A 58 18.90 -3.16 -4.62
C SER A 58 19.66 -3.87 -3.49
N LYS A 59 20.85 -4.36 -3.81
CA LYS A 59 21.76 -5.02 -2.87
C LYS A 59 23.04 -4.22 -2.61
N ASP A 60 23.09 -3.00 -3.12
CA ASP A 60 24.24 -2.10 -3.12
C ASP A 60 23.88 -0.66 -2.74
N ASN A 61 23.00 -0.52 -1.75
CA ASN A 61 22.53 0.77 -1.21
C ASN A 61 21.87 1.69 -2.25
N GLY A 62 21.22 1.13 -3.26
CA GLY A 62 20.48 1.88 -4.27
C GLY A 62 21.32 2.30 -5.48
N GLU A 63 22.57 1.85 -5.60
CA GLU A 63 23.40 2.14 -6.76
C GLU A 63 22.90 1.41 -8.01
N THR A 64 22.53 0.14 -7.88
CA THR A 64 21.89 -0.63 -8.95
C THR A 64 20.59 -1.28 -8.48
N TRP A 65 19.72 -1.60 -9.44
CA TRP A 65 18.40 -2.16 -9.18
C TRP A 65 18.17 -3.41 -10.02
N GLY A 66 17.68 -4.46 -9.38
CA GLY A 66 17.28 -5.70 -10.04
C GLY A 66 16.14 -5.50 -11.04
N LYS A 67 15.71 -6.58 -11.66
CA LYS A 67 14.53 -6.58 -12.55
C LYS A 67 13.28 -6.23 -11.78
N THR A 68 12.31 -5.66 -12.48
CA THR A 68 10.97 -5.44 -11.94
C THR A 68 10.29 -6.79 -11.66
N GLU A 69 9.73 -6.94 -10.48
CA GLU A 69 8.94 -8.09 -10.06
C GLU A 69 7.52 -7.64 -9.70
N VAL A 70 6.51 -8.42 -10.07
CA VAL A 70 5.15 -8.23 -9.58
C VAL A 70 5.08 -8.83 -8.17
N MET A 71 4.93 -7.98 -7.16
CA MET A 71 4.84 -8.39 -5.76
C MET A 71 3.43 -8.87 -5.39
N PHE A 72 2.41 -8.11 -5.82
CA PHE A 72 1.01 -8.46 -5.64
C PHE A 72 0.26 -8.22 -6.96
N SER A 73 -0.18 -9.33 -7.57
CA SER A 73 -0.83 -9.36 -8.89
C SER A 73 -2.36 -9.18 -8.83
N ARG A 74 -2.97 -9.11 -7.63
CA ARG A 74 -4.41 -8.85 -7.53
C ARG A 74 -4.72 -7.51 -8.18
N GLU A 75 -5.57 -7.50 -9.20
CA GLU A 75 -5.97 -6.29 -9.90
C GLU A 75 -6.59 -5.26 -8.96
N GLY A 76 -6.29 -4.00 -9.20
CA GLY A 76 -6.70 -2.87 -8.37
C GLY A 76 -5.82 -2.65 -7.13
N SER A 77 -4.73 -3.42 -6.96
CA SER A 77 -3.86 -3.30 -5.81
C SER A 77 -2.99 -2.05 -5.82
N PHE A 78 -3.05 -1.31 -4.74
CA PHE A 78 -2.24 -0.11 -4.50
C PHE A 78 -1.46 -0.19 -3.21
N CYS A 79 -0.26 0.38 -3.21
CA CYS A 79 0.55 0.65 -2.02
C CYS A 79 0.89 2.14 -1.91
N ARG A 80 1.27 2.56 -0.71
CA ARG A 80 1.84 3.89 -0.45
C ARG A 80 2.74 3.92 0.77
N GLN A 81 2.39 3.17 1.81
CA GLN A 81 3.16 3.13 3.05
C GLN A 81 4.30 2.12 2.94
N LYS A 82 5.23 2.17 3.87
CA LYS A 82 6.29 1.17 3.98
C LYS A 82 5.79 -0.10 4.67
N ILE A 83 6.50 -1.20 4.46
CA ILE A 83 6.35 -2.40 5.28
C ILE A 83 6.77 -2.08 6.72
N GLN A 84 6.01 -2.57 7.70
CA GLN A 84 6.36 -2.54 9.11
C GLN A 84 6.80 -3.93 9.53
N ILE A 85 7.94 -4.00 10.24
CA ILE A 85 8.37 -5.21 10.93
C ILE A 85 7.91 -5.07 12.38
N LEU A 86 7.07 -5.99 12.82
CA LEU A 86 6.54 -6.02 14.17
C LEU A 86 7.55 -6.61 15.15
N SER A 87 7.34 -6.37 16.44
CA SER A 87 8.25 -6.82 17.50
C SER A 87 8.44 -8.33 17.59
N ASN A 88 7.52 -9.14 17.03
CA ASN A 88 7.65 -10.59 16.88
C ASN A 88 8.36 -11.03 15.59
N GLY A 89 8.81 -10.09 14.74
CA GLY A 89 9.44 -10.38 13.45
C GLY A 89 8.49 -10.48 12.26
N ARG A 90 7.17 -10.47 12.47
CA ARG A 90 6.16 -10.46 11.40
C ARG A 90 6.24 -9.16 10.59
N TRP A 91 6.07 -9.25 9.29
CA TRP A 91 5.96 -8.10 8.43
C TRP A 91 4.49 -7.81 8.09
N VAL A 92 4.09 -6.55 8.17
CA VAL A 92 2.74 -6.10 7.77
C VAL A 92 2.85 -4.95 6.77
N PHE A 93 1.96 -4.97 5.77
CA PHE A 93 1.97 -3.99 4.71
C PHE A 93 0.55 -3.59 4.33
N GLY A 94 0.16 -2.35 4.63
CA GLY A 94 -1.16 -1.82 4.31
C GLY A 94 -1.30 -1.49 2.83
N ASN A 95 -2.27 -2.12 2.18
CA ASN A 95 -2.61 -1.91 0.77
C ASN A 95 -4.10 -1.57 0.65
N TRP A 96 -4.54 -1.14 -0.54
CA TRP A 96 -5.96 -1.04 -0.83
C TRP A 96 -6.25 -1.55 -2.24
N ILE A 97 -7.52 -1.91 -2.47
CA ILE A 97 -8.01 -2.45 -3.73
C ILE A 97 -9.00 -1.47 -4.32
N CYS A 98 -8.74 -1.02 -5.55
CA CYS A 98 -9.65 -0.24 -6.36
C CYS A 98 -10.47 -1.18 -7.26
N PHE A 99 -11.78 -1.01 -7.24
CA PHE A 99 -12.68 -1.80 -8.07
C PHE A 99 -13.04 -1.06 -9.37
N ASN A 100 -13.40 -1.82 -10.39
CA ASN A 100 -13.97 -1.30 -11.63
C ASN A 100 -15.47 -1.13 -11.46
N ASP A 101 -15.86 -0.04 -10.80
CA ASP A 101 -17.27 0.27 -10.57
C ASP A 101 -17.54 1.78 -10.73
N ASP A 102 -18.82 2.14 -10.73
CA ASP A 102 -19.27 3.52 -10.96
C ASP A 102 -19.17 4.43 -9.71
N THR A 103 -18.58 3.96 -8.62
CA THR A 103 -18.53 4.70 -7.35
C THR A 103 -17.41 5.72 -7.25
N HIS A 104 -16.62 5.91 -8.30
CA HIS A 104 -15.48 6.83 -8.34
C HIS A 104 -14.51 6.63 -7.14
N ASN A 105 -14.09 5.38 -6.92
CA ASN A 105 -13.21 4.95 -5.82
C ASN A 105 -13.88 4.90 -4.43
N GLY A 106 -15.18 5.12 -4.32
CA GLY A 106 -15.91 5.04 -3.05
C GLY A 106 -16.04 3.61 -2.51
N SER A 107 -15.85 2.60 -3.36
CA SER A 107 -15.89 1.17 -3.02
C SER A 107 -14.55 0.58 -2.61
N ASP A 108 -13.46 1.32 -2.76
CA ASP A 108 -12.12 0.85 -2.39
C ASP A 108 -12.10 0.28 -0.99
N ILE A 109 -11.46 -0.88 -0.81
CA ILE A 109 -11.28 -1.52 0.49
C ILE A 109 -9.81 -1.55 0.88
N THR A 110 -9.52 -1.58 2.17
CA THR A 110 -8.17 -1.79 2.67
C THR A 110 -7.94 -3.26 3.02
N ILE A 111 -6.79 -3.76 2.61
CA ILE A 111 -6.24 -5.06 2.98
C ILE A 111 -4.89 -4.87 3.65
N VAL A 112 -4.56 -5.78 4.53
CA VAL A 112 -3.23 -5.90 5.14
C VAL A 112 -2.58 -7.17 4.60
N GLN A 113 -1.41 -7.01 4.00
CA GLN A 113 -0.56 -8.15 3.64
C GLN A 113 0.29 -8.51 4.85
N ILE A 114 0.36 -9.79 5.17
CA ILE A 114 1.11 -10.33 6.30
C ILE A 114 2.10 -11.37 5.80
N SER A 115 3.34 -11.26 6.23
CA SER A 115 4.39 -12.25 6.00
C SER A 115 5.01 -12.66 7.34
N ASP A 116 5.15 -13.96 7.53
CA ASP A 116 5.80 -14.58 8.69
C ASP A 116 7.17 -15.20 8.32
N ASP A 117 7.66 -14.94 7.09
CA ASP A 117 8.87 -15.55 6.51
C ASP A 117 9.75 -14.51 5.77
N ASN A 118 9.87 -13.30 6.34
CA ASN A 118 10.68 -12.20 5.81
C ASN A 118 10.33 -11.80 4.37
N GLY A 119 9.04 -11.79 4.04
CA GLY A 119 8.55 -11.33 2.75
C GLY A 119 8.68 -12.35 1.61
N ILE A 120 8.96 -13.63 1.89
CA ILE A 120 9.01 -14.71 0.90
C ILE A 120 7.58 -15.05 0.46
N SER A 121 6.67 -15.22 1.41
CA SER A 121 5.25 -15.42 1.13
C SER A 121 4.37 -14.43 1.88
N TRP A 122 3.17 -14.19 1.33
CA TRP A 122 2.23 -13.22 1.85
C TRP A 122 0.81 -13.75 1.86
N ARG A 123 0.06 -13.45 2.88
CA ARG A 123 -1.39 -13.63 2.95
C ARG A 123 -2.09 -12.31 3.18
N SER A 124 -3.32 -12.21 2.74
CA SER A 124 -4.12 -10.97 2.83
C SER A 124 -5.20 -11.09 3.89
N VAL A 125 -5.34 -10.04 4.68
CA VAL A 125 -6.43 -9.85 5.66
C VAL A 125 -7.18 -8.58 5.28
N GLU A 126 -8.49 -8.66 5.07
CA GLU A 126 -9.32 -7.48 4.81
C GLU A 126 -9.68 -6.78 6.12
N ILE A 127 -9.59 -5.45 6.13
CA ILE A 127 -10.10 -4.67 7.26
C ILE A 127 -11.62 -4.50 7.06
N PRO A 128 -12.45 -5.05 7.95
CA PRO A 128 -13.90 -5.04 7.78
C PRO A 128 -14.45 -3.62 7.80
N GLY A 129 -15.41 -3.31 6.92
CA GLY A 129 -16.02 -1.98 6.84
C GLY A 129 -15.09 -0.86 6.38
N SER A 130 -13.94 -1.20 5.78
CA SER A 130 -12.94 -0.22 5.29
C SER A 130 -13.32 0.46 3.98
N ARG A 131 -14.54 0.29 3.49
CA ARG A 131 -14.98 0.90 2.24
C ARG A 131 -14.74 2.41 2.20
N GLY A 132 -14.05 2.89 1.16
CA GLY A 132 -13.63 4.29 1.03
C GLY A 132 -12.54 4.73 2.02
N ARG A 133 -11.94 3.81 2.77
CA ARG A 133 -10.81 4.04 3.68
C ARG A 133 -9.57 3.44 3.07
N VAL A 134 -8.59 4.29 2.72
CA VAL A 134 -7.42 3.89 1.93
C VAL A 134 -6.14 4.45 2.54
N HIS A 135 -4.99 4.04 2.02
CA HIS A 135 -3.67 4.45 2.48
C HIS A 135 -3.43 4.11 3.97
N ALA A 136 -3.85 2.91 4.40
CA ALA A 136 -3.63 2.47 5.78
C ALA A 136 -2.16 2.64 6.18
N ASN A 137 -1.92 3.51 7.17
CA ASN A 137 -0.65 3.62 7.85
C ASN A 137 -0.76 2.77 9.12
N ILE A 138 0.01 1.69 9.20
CA ILE A 138 -0.03 0.74 10.30
C ILE A 138 1.18 0.97 11.19
N ILE A 139 0.93 1.08 12.49
CA ILE A 139 1.96 1.16 13.52
C ILE A 139 1.67 0.15 14.63
N GLU A 140 2.72 -0.43 15.20
CA GLU A 140 2.64 -1.23 16.41
C GLU A 140 2.78 -0.30 17.62
N THR A 141 1.74 -0.24 18.46
CA THR A 141 1.72 0.61 19.67
C THR A 141 2.22 -0.12 20.90
N GLU A 142 1.96 -1.41 20.97
CA GLU A 142 2.43 -2.36 21.99
C GLU A 142 2.59 -3.73 21.30
N PRO A 143 3.39 -4.66 21.84
CA PRO A 143 3.55 -5.99 21.24
C PRO A 143 2.21 -6.65 20.89
N GLY A 144 1.99 -6.90 19.59
CA GLY A 144 0.76 -7.48 19.05
C GLY A 144 -0.43 -6.52 18.89
N ARG A 145 -0.32 -5.28 19.37
CA ARG A 145 -1.39 -4.28 19.25
C ARG A 145 -1.06 -3.28 18.15
N LEU A 146 -1.88 -3.28 17.12
CA LEU A 146 -1.66 -2.45 15.94
C LEU A 146 -2.75 -1.39 15.82
N LEU A 147 -2.33 -0.23 15.32
CA LEU A 147 -3.20 0.87 14.95
C LEU A 147 -3.06 1.11 13.45
N ALA A 148 -4.18 1.17 12.74
CA ALA A 148 -4.24 1.59 11.35
C ALA A 148 -4.97 2.93 11.23
N LEU A 149 -4.33 3.91 10.60
CA LEU A 149 -4.88 5.23 10.30
C LEU A 149 -5.17 5.32 8.81
N PHE A 150 -6.35 5.82 8.44
CA PHE A 150 -6.81 5.87 7.06
C PHE A 150 -7.12 7.28 6.60
N ARG A 151 -6.74 7.58 5.38
CA ARG A 151 -7.32 8.63 4.57
C ARG A 151 -8.74 8.24 4.16
N SER A 152 -9.65 9.20 4.13
CA SER A 152 -11.02 9.01 3.67
C SER A 152 -11.22 9.54 2.26
N ARG A 153 -11.82 8.73 1.38
CA ARG A 153 -12.25 9.17 0.03
C ARG A 153 -13.34 10.25 0.09
N SER A 154 -14.09 10.31 1.19
CA SER A 154 -15.13 11.32 1.40
C SER A 154 -14.59 12.71 1.79
N ALA A 155 -13.27 12.87 1.94
CA ALA A 155 -12.64 14.13 2.32
C ALA A 155 -13.22 14.73 3.61
N ASP A 156 -13.50 13.88 4.60
CA ASP A 156 -14.10 14.27 5.89
C ASP A 156 -13.05 14.23 7.02
N ASN A 157 -12.73 13.06 7.53
CA ASN A 157 -11.84 12.88 8.67
C ASN A 157 -10.87 11.72 8.46
N ILE A 158 -9.86 11.64 9.32
CA ILE A 158 -9.03 10.44 9.47
C ILE A 158 -9.89 9.37 10.17
N TYR A 159 -9.74 8.12 9.72
CA TYR A 159 -10.37 6.97 10.36
C TYR A 159 -9.28 6.10 11.01
N ILE A 160 -9.69 5.34 12.02
CA ILE A 160 -8.81 4.51 12.84
C ILE A 160 -9.41 3.13 13.02
N SER A 161 -8.57 2.09 12.92
CA SER A 161 -8.91 0.70 13.22
C SER A 161 -7.80 0.09 14.08
N HIS A 162 -8.15 -0.89 14.88
CA HIS A 162 -7.26 -1.58 15.81
C HIS A 162 -7.20 -3.08 15.50
N SER A 163 -6.06 -3.67 15.81
CA SER A 163 -5.86 -5.11 15.90
C SER A 163 -5.15 -5.40 17.22
N ASP A 164 -5.58 -6.45 17.94
CA ASP A 164 -4.94 -6.92 19.18
C ASP A 164 -4.29 -8.30 19.02
N ASP A 165 -4.12 -8.77 17.78
CA ASP A 165 -3.67 -10.12 17.42
C ASP A 165 -2.65 -10.13 16.27
N TRP A 166 -1.73 -9.17 16.27
CA TRP A 166 -0.66 -9.08 15.27
C TRP A 166 -1.17 -8.88 13.83
N GLY A 167 -2.35 -8.26 13.66
CA GLY A 167 -2.93 -7.97 12.35
C GLY A 167 -3.80 -9.08 11.77
N GLU A 168 -4.09 -10.15 12.52
CA GLU A 168 -4.94 -11.26 12.06
C GLU A 168 -6.41 -10.85 11.93
N SER A 169 -6.86 -9.97 12.83
CA SER A 169 -8.19 -9.38 12.76
C SER A 169 -8.15 -7.89 13.07
N TRP A 170 -9.15 -7.16 12.62
CA TRP A 170 -9.23 -5.72 12.73
C TRP A 170 -10.62 -5.26 13.11
N SER A 171 -10.70 -4.20 13.90
CA SER A 171 -11.97 -3.52 14.15
C SER A 171 -12.49 -2.81 12.91
N VAL A 172 -13.79 -2.56 12.82
CA VAL A 172 -14.35 -1.65 11.79
C VAL A 172 -13.78 -0.25 12.01
N PRO A 173 -13.30 0.44 10.95
CA PRO A 173 -12.74 1.78 11.08
C PRO A 173 -13.75 2.79 11.62
N VAL A 174 -13.37 3.52 12.66
CA VAL A 174 -14.17 4.59 13.25
C VAL A 174 -13.60 5.96 12.91
N ARG A 175 -14.48 6.93 12.74
CA ARG A 175 -14.12 8.31 12.44
C ARG A 175 -13.47 8.96 13.66
N THR A 176 -12.37 9.69 13.44
CA THR A 176 -11.75 10.56 14.45
C THR A 176 -12.23 12.01 14.31
N GLU A 177 -11.83 12.87 15.23
CA GLU A 177 -12.07 14.32 15.13
C GLU A 177 -11.07 15.02 14.19
N LEU A 178 -9.99 14.35 13.76
CA LEU A 178 -8.96 14.93 12.92
C LEU A 178 -9.48 15.07 11.47
N PRO A 179 -9.52 16.27 10.90
CA PRO A 179 -9.98 16.48 9.54
C PRO A 179 -9.00 15.89 8.52
N ASN A 180 -9.53 15.40 7.42
CA ASN A 180 -8.74 14.94 6.28
C ASN A 180 -9.39 15.37 4.95
N ASN A 181 -8.65 16.04 4.12
CA ASN A 181 -9.08 16.54 2.81
C ASN A 181 -8.83 15.53 1.68
N ASN A 182 -8.90 14.22 1.95
CA ASN A 182 -8.55 13.15 1.03
C ASN A 182 -7.06 13.14 0.64
N SER A 183 -6.19 13.64 1.52
CA SER A 183 -4.73 13.54 1.37
C SER A 183 -4.16 12.37 2.18
N SER A 184 -3.03 11.86 1.72
CA SER A 184 -2.29 10.82 2.44
C SER A 184 -1.80 11.32 3.78
N ILE A 185 -1.79 10.42 4.74
CA ILE A 185 -1.31 10.67 6.11
C ILE A 185 -0.08 9.80 6.38
N SER A 186 0.71 10.17 7.36
CA SER A 186 1.81 9.39 7.90
C SER A 186 1.76 9.45 9.42
N ALA A 187 2.03 8.32 10.06
CA ALA A 187 2.19 8.20 11.51
C ALA A 187 3.50 7.46 11.82
N ILE A 188 4.10 7.77 12.94
CA ILE A 188 5.34 7.21 13.45
C ILE A 188 5.20 6.89 14.94
#